data_f96da03cc04c43f135eb537ed29febd4
#
_entry.id   f96da03cc04c43f135eb537ed29febd4
#
_cell.length_a   1.000
_cell.length_b   1.000
_cell.length_c   1.000
_cell.angle_alpha   90.00
_cell.angle_beta   90.00
_cell.angle_gamma   90.00
#
_symmetry.space_group_name_H-M   'P 1'
#
loop_
_entity.id
_entity.type
_entity.pdbx_description
1 polymer ?
#
loop_
_entity_poly.entity_id
_entity_poly.type
_entity_poly.pdbx_seq_one_letter_code
_entity_poly.pdbx_strand_id
1 'polypeptide(L)'
;MEFDVVIEIPAGSRNKYEMDHARGRIRLDRMLFTATRYPADYGYLDGTLGADGEPLDALVLTGEPIYPGVVIRARPLGMFRMSDEAGMDDKVLCVPAADPRVSHLRELEDVPGYDRLEIAHFFNVYKALEPGKSVEGAHWADRGEAEAEVLASRRRAELVGTGLSHML
;
A
#
# COMPACT_ATOMS: atom_id res chain seq x y z
N MET A 1 -2.39 6.31 -15.71
CA MET A 1 -3.19 6.41 -14.48
C MET A 1 -2.38 7.09 -13.38
N GLU A 2 -3.00 7.98 -12.65
CA GLU A 2 -2.44 8.63 -11.46
C GLU A 2 -3.47 8.62 -10.35
N PHE A 3 -3.01 8.70 -9.10
CA PHE A 3 -3.85 8.71 -7.92
C PHE A 3 -3.13 9.37 -6.73
N ASP A 4 -3.90 9.75 -5.72
CA ASP A 4 -3.36 10.27 -4.46
C ASP A 4 -3.15 9.14 -3.48
N VAL A 5 -1.96 9.12 -2.86
CA VAL A 5 -1.62 8.22 -1.75
C VAL A 5 -1.47 9.04 -0.49
N VAL A 6 -2.16 8.63 0.57
CA VAL A 6 -1.96 9.18 1.92
C VAL A 6 -0.92 8.32 2.61
N ILE A 7 0.22 8.90 2.96
CA ILE A 7 1.29 8.18 3.63
C ILE A 7 0.94 7.99 5.11
N GLU A 8 1.07 6.75 5.57
CA GLU A 8 0.90 6.39 6.99
C GLU A 8 2.24 6.10 7.64
N ILE A 9 3.15 5.43 6.93
CA ILE A 9 4.41 4.92 7.49
C ILE A 9 5.58 5.35 6.59
N PRO A 10 6.56 6.11 7.12
CA PRO A 10 7.75 6.47 6.34
C PRO A 10 8.65 5.27 6.08
N ALA A 11 9.36 5.27 4.95
CA ALA A 11 10.42 4.30 4.69
C ALA A 11 11.45 4.30 5.85
N GLY A 12 11.89 3.13 6.27
CA GLY A 12 12.83 2.96 7.38
C GLY A 12 12.20 2.93 8.77
N SER A 13 10.88 3.10 8.87
CA SER A 13 10.18 3.03 10.16
C SER A 13 10.04 1.59 10.64
N ARG A 14 10.29 1.35 11.93
CA ARG A 14 9.89 0.15 12.64
C ARG A 14 8.51 0.31 13.30
N ASN A 15 8.05 1.54 13.46
CA ASN A 15 6.70 1.82 13.95
C ASN A 15 5.67 1.63 12.82
N LYS A 16 4.62 0.88 13.11
CA LYS A 16 3.45 0.77 12.22
C LYS A 16 2.42 1.81 12.65
N TYR A 17 2.24 2.81 11.80
CA TYR A 17 1.19 3.82 11.96
C TYR A 17 -0.01 3.44 11.10
N GLU A 18 -1.18 3.83 11.55
CA GLU A 18 -2.45 3.53 10.88
C GLU A 18 -3.42 4.69 10.98
N MET A 19 -4.06 5.03 9.88
CA MET A 19 -5.12 6.04 9.86
C MET A 19 -6.36 5.52 10.58
N ASP A 20 -6.80 6.25 11.59
CA ASP A 20 -8.13 6.08 12.16
C ASP A 20 -9.09 6.92 11.31
N HIS A 21 -9.76 6.27 10.35
CA HIS A 21 -10.63 6.93 9.39
C HIS A 21 -11.85 7.59 10.05
N ALA A 22 -12.32 7.05 11.16
CA ALA A 22 -13.46 7.61 11.90
C ALA A 22 -13.11 8.93 12.57
N ARG A 23 -11.85 9.09 13.03
CA ARG A 23 -11.37 10.27 13.74
C ARG A 23 -10.49 11.19 12.91
N GLY A 24 -10.06 10.75 11.72
CA GLY A 24 -9.16 11.51 10.85
C GLY A 24 -7.77 11.70 11.43
N ARG A 25 -7.25 10.75 12.20
CA ARG A 25 -5.96 10.82 12.88
C ARG A 25 -5.13 9.59 12.60
N ILE A 26 -3.80 9.78 12.46
CA ILE A 26 -2.85 8.69 12.41
C ILE A 26 -2.50 8.27 13.84
N ARG A 27 -2.58 6.98 14.10
CA ARG A 27 -2.28 6.37 15.40
C ARG A 27 -1.08 5.45 15.27
N LEU A 28 -0.30 5.34 16.33
CA LEU A 28 0.68 4.27 16.46
C LEU A 28 -0.09 2.97 16.77
N ASP A 29 -0.14 2.05 15.79
CA ASP A 29 -0.70 0.72 16.02
C ASP A 29 0.23 -0.09 16.92
N ARG A 30 1.47 -0.27 16.47
CA ARG A 30 2.52 -0.94 17.23
C ARG A 30 3.90 -0.70 16.62
N MET A 31 4.93 -0.90 17.44
CA MET A 31 6.27 -1.17 16.91
C MET A 31 6.31 -2.61 16.43
N LEU A 32 6.86 -2.86 15.25
CA LEU A 32 6.99 -4.22 14.72
C LEU A 32 7.76 -5.11 15.72
N PHE A 33 7.29 -6.35 15.89
CA PHE A 33 7.92 -7.30 16.80
C PHE A 33 9.24 -7.86 16.27
N THR A 34 9.40 -7.88 14.95
CA THR A 34 10.67 -8.22 14.31
C THR A 34 11.59 -7.01 14.24
N ALA A 35 12.85 -7.21 13.91
CA ALA A 35 13.82 -6.12 13.70
C ALA A 35 13.70 -5.48 12.30
N THR A 36 12.69 -5.86 11.53
CA THR A 36 12.47 -5.32 10.18
C THR A 36 11.98 -3.87 10.21
N ARG A 37 12.23 -3.17 9.11
CA ARG A 37 11.78 -1.80 8.87
C ARG A 37 11.07 -1.73 7.53
N TYR A 38 10.09 -0.85 7.40
CA TYR A 38 9.36 -0.67 6.14
C TYR A 38 10.35 -0.29 5.02
N PRO A 39 10.35 -1.03 3.89
CA PRO A 39 11.33 -0.82 2.82
C PRO A 39 11.02 0.36 1.91
N ALA A 40 9.82 0.91 2.00
CA ALA A 40 9.34 2.04 1.21
C ALA A 40 8.31 2.82 2.02
N ASP A 41 7.96 4.02 1.57
CA ASP A 41 6.83 4.74 2.14
C ASP A 41 5.55 3.93 1.92
N TYR A 42 4.74 3.80 2.94
CA TYR A 42 3.57 2.95 2.97
C TYR A 42 2.33 3.78 3.33
N GLY A 43 1.26 3.53 2.62
CA GLY A 43 0.01 4.22 2.90
C GLY A 43 -1.16 3.59 2.15
N TYR A 44 -2.14 4.40 1.80
CA TYR A 44 -3.33 3.92 1.11
C TYR A 44 -3.77 4.88 0.01
N LEU A 45 -4.45 4.33 -1.00
CA LEU A 45 -5.08 5.12 -2.05
C LEU A 45 -6.39 5.70 -1.52
N ASP A 46 -6.48 7.03 -1.51
CA ASP A 46 -7.71 7.73 -1.14
C ASP A 46 -8.83 7.40 -2.14
N GLY A 47 -10.06 7.32 -1.65
CA GLY A 47 -11.23 7.03 -2.49
C GLY A 47 -11.31 5.59 -3.01
N THR A 48 -10.64 4.64 -2.38
CA THR A 48 -10.66 3.22 -2.75
C THR A 48 -11.18 2.35 -1.60
N LEU A 49 -11.62 1.14 -1.96
CA LEU A 49 -11.97 0.09 -1.02
C LEU A 49 -11.44 -1.23 -1.55
N GLY A 50 -10.51 -1.83 -0.82
CA GLY A 50 -9.94 -3.14 -1.15
C GLY A 50 -10.92 -4.28 -0.87
N ALA A 51 -10.55 -5.48 -1.30
CA ALA A 51 -11.37 -6.68 -1.08
C ALA A 51 -11.54 -7.04 0.40
N ASP A 52 -10.63 -6.60 1.26
CA ASP A 52 -10.66 -6.78 2.71
C ASP A 52 -11.56 -5.76 3.45
N GLY A 53 -12.16 -4.81 2.74
CA GLY A 53 -13.02 -3.77 3.32
C GLY A 53 -12.28 -2.51 3.80
N GLU A 54 -10.95 -2.47 3.64
CA GLU A 54 -10.11 -1.31 3.94
C GLU A 54 -9.68 -0.61 2.64
N PRO A 55 -9.26 0.67 2.66
CA PRO A 55 -8.67 1.30 1.49
C PRO A 55 -7.50 0.48 0.94
N LEU A 56 -7.30 0.53 -0.38
CA LEU A 56 -6.24 -0.20 -1.05
C LEU A 56 -4.86 0.34 -0.63
N ASP A 57 -3.98 -0.53 -0.16
CA ASP A 57 -2.65 -0.16 0.29
C ASP A 57 -1.70 0.18 -0.86
N ALA A 58 -0.70 1.00 -0.58
CA ALA A 58 0.33 1.40 -1.52
C ALA A 58 1.71 1.42 -0.89
N LEU A 59 2.71 1.08 -1.71
CA LEU A 59 4.12 1.30 -1.46
C LEU A 59 4.61 2.33 -2.45
N VAL A 60 5.18 3.43 -1.96
CA VAL A 60 5.71 4.50 -2.82
C VAL A 60 7.22 4.51 -2.72
N LEU A 61 7.89 4.31 -3.87
CA LEU A 61 9.35 4.37 -3.96
C LEU A 61 9.79 5.83 -4.07
N THR A 62 10.38 6.36 -3.01
CA THR A 62 10.86 7.73 -2.93
C THR A 62 12.32 7.78 -2.51
N GLY A 63 13.01 8.89 -2.81
CA GLY A 63 14.41 9.08 -2.39
C GLY A 63 14.55 9.52 -0.93
N GLU A 64 13.50 10.12 -0.35
CA GLU A 64 13.45 10.58 1.02
C GLU A 64 12.15 10.12 1.67
N PRO A 65 12.17 9.70 2.94
CA PRO A 65 10.95 9.33 3.65
C PRO A 65 9.96 10.50 3.75
N ILE A 66 8.68 10.20 3.51
CA ILE A 66 7.59 11.18 3.58
C ILE A 66 6.95 11.10 4.95
N TYR A 67 6.64 12.25 5.56
CA TYR A 67 5.98 12.31 6.86
C TYR A 67 4.57 11.69 6.81
N PRO A 68 4.13 11.03 7.90
CA PRO A 68 2.77 10.53 8.02
C PRO A 68 1.72 11.63 7.83
N GLY A 69 0.66 11.33 7.08
CA GLY A 69 -0.43 12.25 6.78
C GLY A 69 -0.25 13.07 5.51
N VAL A 70 0.94 13.06 4.92
CA VAL A 70 1.20 13.78 3.67
C VAL A 70 0.60 13.01 2.49
N VAL A 71 -0.03 13.74 1.58
CA VAL A 71 -0.58 13.20 0.33
C VAL A 71 0.42 13.39 -0.79
N ILE A 72 0.68 12.33 -1.56
CA ILE A 72 1.54 12.37 -2.73
C ILE A 72 0.79 11.87 -3.96
N ARG A 73 0.95 12.57 -5.08
CA ARG A 73 0.45 12.12 -6.38
C ARG A 73 1.39 11.07 -6.94
N ALA A 74 0.86 9.87 -7.22
CA ALA A 74 1.65 8.71 -7.62
C ALA A 74 1.06 8.04 -8.88
N ARG A 75 1.87 7.17 -9.49
CA ARG A 75 1.47 6.32 -10.61
C ARG A 75 1.92 4.89 -10.40
N PRO A 76 1.16 3.89 -10.86
CA PRO A 76 1.47 2.49 -10.57
C PRO A 76 2.57 1.93 -11.46
N LEU A 77 3.35 0.99 -10.88
CA LEU A 77 4.32 0.15 -11.60
C LEU A 77 3.91 -1.32 -11.59
N GLY A 78 3.24 -1.75 -10.56
CA GLY A 78 2.82 -3.11 -10.33
C GLY A 78 2.12 -3.26 -9.00
N MET A 79 1.97 -4.50 -8.55
CA MET A 79 1.25 -4.80 -7.32
C MET A 79 1.87 -6.00 -6.62
N PHE A 80 2.00 -5.93 -5.30
CA PHE A 80 2.35 -7.07 -4.47
C PHE A 80 1.08 -7.69 -3.92
N ARG A 81 0.81 -8.93 -4.31
CA ARG A 81 -0.37 -9.68 -3.88
C ARG A 81 0.00 -10.64 -2.76
N MET A 82 -0.77 -10.62 -1.69
CA MET A 82 -0.61 -11.54 -0.58
C MET A 82 -1.97 -11.77 0.09
N SER A 83 -2.04 -12.85 0.87
CA SER A 83 -3.15 -13.07 1.79
C SER A 83 -2.60 -13.11 3.21
N ASP A 84 -3.35 -12.57 4.14
CA ASP A 84 -3.06 -12.68 5.57
C ASP A 84 -4.24 -13.34 6.30
N GLU A 85 -4.24 -13.31 7.62
CA GLU A 85 -5.30 -13.89 8.44
C GLU A 85 -6.68 -13.27 8.19
N ALA A 86 -6.73 -12.06 7.63
CA ALA A 86 -7.97 -11.34 7.30
C ALA A 86 -8.40 -11.52 5.83
N GLY A 87 -7.60 -12.18 4.99
CA GLY A 87 -7.87 -12.42 3.57
C GLY A 87 -6.91 -11.71 2.63
N MET A 88 -7.39 -11.33 1.45
CA MET A 88 -6.58 -10.65 0.42
C MET A 88 -6.11 -9.28 0.91
N ASP A 89 -4.81 -9.02 0.75
CA ASP A 89 -4.16 -7.78 1.16
C ASP A 89 -3.18 -7.34 0.08
N ASP A 90 -3.70 -6.72 -0.96
CA ASP A 90 -2.93 -6.25 -2.12
C ASP A 90 -2.33 -4.88 -1.85
N LYS A 91 -1.12 -4.66 -2.38
CA LYS A 91 -0.37 -3.41 -2.21
C LYS A 91 0.14 -2.93 -3.56
N VAL A 92 -0.32 -1.75 -3.99
CA VAL A 92 0.13 -1.15 -5.25
C VAL A 92 1.55 -0.60 -5.07
N LEU A 93 2.47 -1.04 -5.92
CA LEU A 93 3.81 -0.47 -5.99
C LEU A 93 3.78 0.71 -6.96
N CYS A 94 4.15 1.88 -6.49
CA CYS A 94 4.06 3.12 -7.26
C CYS A 94 5.25 4.04 -7.03
N VAL A 95 5.34 5.07 -7.85
CA VAL A 95 6.35 6.13 -7.77
C VAL A 95 5.67 7.49 -7.82
N PRO A 96 6.32 8.56 -7.32
CA PRO A 96 5.82 9.92 -7.50
C PRO A 96 5.59 10.24 -8.98
N ALA A 97 4.41 10.73 -9.32
CA ALA A 97 4.01 10.92 -10.73
C ALA A 97 4.86 11.95 -11.47
N ALA A 98 5.35 12.98 -10.76
CA ALA A 98 6.04 14.12 -11.36
C ALA A 98 7.56 14.15 -11.08
N ASP A 99 8.11 13.17 -10.38
CA ASP A 99 9.55 13.15 -10.09
C ASP A 99 10.34 12.66 -11.31
N PRO A 100 11.20 13.50 -11.91
CA PRO A 100 11.99 13.11 -13.08
C PRO A 100 13.03 12.02 -12.79
N ARG A 101 13.43 11.82 -11.53
CA ARG A 101 14.39 10.79 -11.14
C ARG A 101 13.85 9.38 -11.35
N VAL A 102 12.54 9.21 -11.36
CA VAL A 102 11.86 7.92 -11.54
C VAL A 102 11.06 7.83 -12.83
N SER A 103 11.21 8.80 -13.74
CA SER A 103 10.48 8.83 -15.01
C SER A 103 10.75 7.62 -15.91
N HIS A 104 11.90 6.97 -15.75
CA HIS A 104 12.28 5.75 -16.48
C HIS A 104 11.61 4.49 -15.94
N LEU A 105 11.04 4.52 -14.73
CA LEU A 105 10.31 3.40 -14.14
C LEU A 105 8.87 3.44 -14.64
N ARG A 106 8.52 2.53 -15.53
CA ARG A 106 7.20 2.45 -16.16
C ARG A 106 6.48 1.13 -15.88
N GLU A 107 7.23 0.06 -15.80
CA GLU A 107 6.73 -1.29 -15.60
C GLU A 107 7.38 -1.91 -14.35
N LEU A 108 6.80 -3.00 -13.86
CA LEU A 108 7.34 -3.71 -12.70
C LEU A 108 8.81 -4.12 -12.93
N GLU A 109 9.12 -4.58 -14.14
CA GLU A 109 10.47 -5.04 -14.51
C GLU A 109 11.52 -3.92 -14.47
N ASP A 110 11.12 -2.67 -14.55
CA ASP A 110 12.03 -1.52 -14.45
C ASP A 110 12.52 -1.30 -13.02
N VAL A 111 11.81 -1.83 -12.02
CA VAL A 111 12.24 -1.79 -10.62
C VAL A 111 13.40 -2.78 -10.44
N PRO A 112 14.53 -2.36 -9.84
CA PRO A 112 15.64 -3.27 -9.58
C PRO A 112 15.17 -4.54 -8.88
N GLY A 113 15.63 -5.70 -9.39
CA GLY A 113 15.19 -7.01 -8.88
C GLY A 113 15.44 -7.20 -7.40
N TYR A 114 16.55 -6.64 -6.90
CA TYR A 114 16.87 -6.74 -5.47
C TYR A 114 15.91 -5.93 -4.60
N ASP A 115 15.46 -4.78 -5.06
CA ASP A 115 14.46 -3.97 -4.35
C ASP A 115 13.12 -4.72 -4.24
N ARG A 116 12.71 -5.41 -5.31
CA ARG A 116 11.52 -6.27 -5.28
C ARG A 116 11.66 -7.44 -4.33
N LEU A 117 12.85 -8.06 -4.26
CA LEU A 117 13.15 -9.13 -3.30
C LEU A 117 13.08 -8.62 -1.87
N GLU A 118 13.63 -7.45 -1.59
CA GLU A 118 13.61 -6.85 -0.26
C GLU A 118 12.18 -6.54 0.22
N ILE A 119 11.35 -5.98 -0.65
CA ILE A 119 9.94 -5.71 -0.35
C ILE A 119 9.20 -7.02 -0.07
N ALA A 120 9.35 -8.02 -0.93
CA ALA A 120 8.70 -9.32 -0.73
C ALA A 120 9.17 -9.99 0.57
N HIS A 121 10.45 -9.93 0.87
CA HIS A 121 11.00 -10.46 2.12
C HIS A 121 10.40 -9.78 3.34
N PHE A 122 10.30 -8.45 3.31
CA PHE A 122 9.70 -7.69 4.42
C PHE A 122 8.28 -8.19 4.73
N PHE A 123 7.40 -8.28 3.73
CA PHE A 123 6.03 -8.73 3.94
C PHE A 123 5.92 -10.20 4.32
N ASN A 124 6.88 -11.04 3.95
CA ASN A 124 6.91 -12.43 4.38
C ASN A 124 7.26 -12.59 5.86
N VAL A 125 8.02 -11.67 6.45
CA VAL A 125 8.58 -11.85 7.80
C VAL A 125 8.14 -10.81 8.83
N TYR A 126 7.57 -9.67 8.43
CA TYR A 126 7.31 -8.57 9.36
C TYR A 126 6.34 -8.93 10.50
N LYS A 127 5.45 -9.89 10.31
CA LYS A 127 4.53 -10.43 11.32
C LYS A 127 5.00 -11.76 11.95
N ALA A 128 6.18 -12.25 11.61
CA ALA A 128 6.62 -13.61 11.97
C ALA A 128 6.61 -13.90 13.48
N LEU A 129 6.80 -12.88 14.31
CA LEU A 129 6.81 -13.02 15.77
C LEU A 129 5.46 -12.64 16.40
N GLU A 130 4.43 -12.39 15.61
CA GLU A 130 3.10 -12.03 16.11
C GLU A 130 2.20 -13.28 16.17
N PRO A 131 1.67 -13.66 17.35
CA PRO A 131 0.79 -14.82 17.48
C PRO A 131 -0.48 -14.69 16.63
N GLY A 132 -0.85 -15.77 15.93
CA GLY A 132 -2.07 -15.82 15.13
C GLY A 132 -2.04 -15.03 13.83
N LYS A 133 -0.89 -14.48 13.44
CA LYS A 133 -0.70 -13.77 12.18
C LYS A 133 -0.03 -14.68 11.15
N SER A 134 -0.42 -14.51 9.88
CA SER A 134 0.12 -15.29 8.77
C SER A 134 0.20 -14.46 7.49
N VAL A 135 1.10 -14.86 6.59
CA VAL A 135 1.20 -14.32 5.23
C VAL A 135 1.35 -15.50 4.28
N GLU A 136 0.51 -15.56 3.25
CA GLU A 136 0.49 -16.67 2.28
C GLU A 136 0.34 -16.13 0.87
N GLY A 137 0.78 -16.93 -0.13
CA GLY A 137 0.53 -16.69 -1.55
C GLY A 137 1.16 -15.41 -2.11
N ALA A 138 2.24 -14.92 -1.49
CA ALA A 138 2.87 -13.67 -1.88
C ALA A 138 3.52 -13.75 -3.27
N HIS A 139 3.14 -12.85 -4.17
CA HIS A 139 3.72 -12.76 -5.51
C HIS A 139 3.51 -11.37 -6.12
N TRP A 140 4.33 -11.04 -7.12
CA TRP A 140 4.20 -9.79 -7.86
C TRP A 140 3.21 -9.94 -9.02
N ALA A 141 2.46 -8.88 -9.27
CA ALA A 141 1.59 -8.69 -10.42
C ALA A 141 2.03 -7.45 -11.20
N ASP A 142 1.75 -7.43 -12.50
CA ASP A 142 2.20 -6.37 -13.39
C ASP A 142 1.41 -5.06 -13.23
N ARG A 143 1.82 -4.02 -13.96
CA ARG A 143 1.15 -2.72 -13.93
C ARG A 143 -0.30 -2.80 -14.38
N GLY A 144 -0.60 -3.59 -15.41
CA GLY A 144 -1.97 -3.75 -15.92
C GLY A 144 -2.90 -4.33 -14.87
N GLU A 145 -2.45 -5.32 -14.11
CA GLU A 145 -3.21 -5.91 -13.00
C GLU A 145 -3.37 -4.91 -11.85
N ALA A 146 -2.35 -4.12 -11.56
CA ALA A 146 -2.42 -3.06 -10.55
C ALA A 146 -3.47 -2.00 -10.94
N GLU A 147 -3.45 -1.53 -12.17
CA GLU A 147 -4.42 -0.55 -12.67
C GLU A 147 -5.86 -1.11 -12.61
N ALA A 148 -6.05 -2.38 -12.96
CA ALA A 148 -7.35 -3.03 -12.86
C ALA A 148 -7.87 -3.08 -11.42
N GLU A 149 -7.00 -3.38 -10.45
CA GLU A 149 -7.39 -3.40 -9.03
C GLU A 149 -7.70 -1.99 -8.50
N VAL A 150 -6.94 -0.98 -8.92
CA VAL A 150 -7.26 0.41 -8.56
C VAL A 150 -8.65 0.80 -9.05
N LEU A 151 -8.99 0.47 -10.30
CA LEU A 151 -10.32 0.76 -10.85
C LEU A 151 -11.42 -0.01 -10.11
N ALA A 152 -11.20 -1.30 -9.82
CA ALA A 152 -12.14 -2.13 -9.06
C ALA A 152 -12.35 -1.58 -7.63
N SER A 153 -11.28 -1.16 -6.97
CA SER A 153 -11.32 -0.57 -5.63
C SER A 153 -12.07 0.76 -5.60
N ARG A 154 -11.91 1.58 -6.62
CA ARG A 154 -12.70 2.82 -6.77
C ARG A 154 -14.18 2.55 -6.91
N ARG A 155 -14.56 1.55 -7.73
CA ARG A 155 -15.98 1.14 -7.89
C ARG A 155 -16.58 0.63 -6.59
N ARG A 156 -15.85 -0.18 -5.83
CA ARG A 156 -16.32 -0.66 -4.52
C ARG A 156 -16.60 0.51 -3.58
N ALA A 157 -15.72 1.50 -3.53
CA ALA A 157 -15.91 2.69 -2.71
C ALA A 157 -17.13 3.52 -3.14
N GLU A 158 -17.35 3.69 -4.43
CA GLU A 158 -18.53 4.37 -4.98
C GLU A 158 -19.83 3.65 -4.62
N LEU A 159 -19.88 2.33 -4.76
CA LEU A 159 -21.05 1.51 -4.43
C LEU A 159 -21.43 1.61 -2.94
N VAL A 160 -20.44 1.60 -2.06
CA VAL A 160 -20.68 1.78 -0.61
C VAL A 160 -21.20 3.19 -0.33
N GLY A 161 -20.63 4.22 -0.95
CA GLY A 161 -21.08 5.61 -0.83
C GLY A 161 -22.53 5.82 -1.30
N THR A 162 -22.93 5.20 -2.41
CA THR A 162 -24.31 5.30 -2.93
C THR A 162 -25.29 4.47 -2.11
N GLY A 163 -24.86 3.34 -1.54
CA GLY A 163 -25.69 2.52 -0.65
C GLY A 163 -26.08 3.26 0.63
N LEU A 164 -25.21 4.08 1.17
CA LEU A 164 -25.49 4.92 2.33
C LEU A 164 -26.46 6.08 2.01
N SER A 165 -26.46 6.58 0.78
CA SER A 165 -27.36 7.67 0.34
C SER A 165 -28.82 7.21 0.22
N HIS A 166 -29.08 5.93 0.09
CA HIS A 166 -30.45 5.39 0.03
C HIS A 166 -31.01 4.98 1.39
N MET A 167 -30.21 5.07 2.46
CA MET A 167 -30.61 4.74 3.83
C MET A 167 -30.85 5.96 4.72
N LEU A 168 -30.65 7.19 4.19
CA LEU A 168 -30.96 8.46 4.82
C LEU A 168 -32.13 9.15 4.11
#